data_e853986cc1893e71b87e89d9c394cdf1
#
_entry.id   e853986cc1893e71b87e89d9c394cdf1
#
_cell.length_a   1.000
_cell.length_b   1.000
_cell.length_c   1.000
_cell.angle_alpha   90.00
_cell.angle_beta   90.00
_cell.angle_gamma   90.00
#
_symmetry.space_group_name_H-M   'P 1'
#
loop_
_entity.id
_entity.type
_entity.pdbx_description
1 polymer ?
#
loop_
_entity_poly.entity_id
_entity_poly.type
_entity_poly.pdbx_seq_one_letter_code
_entity_poly.pdbx_strand_id
1 'polypeptide(L)'
;MRKKVLIIGGAGFIGYNLSRHLIKNNMEVYCFDMSKPVHEIAGVNYICGDFFDDYTLEHALEGMDYVVHALSTVNPGNSNEKYLQGYERDFIQTTKLCKMITDQKIRMIFLSSGGTVYGNQEIQPIVEDALPRPINHYGNVKLCIENTIRTFNYQAHTKILIARISNPYGPGQDFNKGVGFIDAAIKKTIRGEKIE
;
A
#
# COMPACT_ATOMS: atom_id res chain seq x y z
N MET A 1 -27.01 0.33 5.67
CA MET A 1 -25.82 0.94 6.34
C MET A 1 -24.74 1.20 5.32
N ARG A 2 -23.95 2.26 5.50
CA ARG A 2 -22.76 2.50 4.67
C ARG A 2 -21.73 1.43 4.98
N LYS A 3 -20.96 1.03 3.96
CA LYS A 3 -19.83 0.12 4.16
C LYS A 3 -18.64 0.86 4.77
N LYS A 4 -18.02 0.25 5.79
CA LYS A 4 -16.86 0.79 6.51
C LYS A 4 -15.57 0.31 5.87
N VAL A 5 -14.67 1.24 5.60
CA VAL A 5 -13.35 0.94 5.04
C VAL A 5 -12.24 1.57 5.89
N LEU A 6 -11.30 0.76 6.33
CA LEU A 6 -10.09 1.20 6.99
C LEU A 6 -8.96 1.31 5.94
N ILE A 7 -8.27 2.44 5.90
CA ILE A 7 -7.10 2.64 5.06
C ILE A 7 -5.87 2.72 5.97
N ILE A 8 -5.06 1.68 5.97
CA ILE A 8 -3.77 1.62 6.69
C ILE A 8 -2.74 2.35 5.84
N GLY A 9 -2.08 3.36 6.41
CA GLY A 9 -1.28 4.34 5.68
C GLY A 9 -2.15 5.44 5.07
N GLY A 10 -3.27 5.78 5.73
CA GLY A 10 -4.29 6.70 5.26
C GLY A 10 -3.85 8.14 5.12
N ALA A 11 -2.84 8.59 5.85
CA ALA A 11 -2.25 9.92 5.74
C ALA A 11 -1.24 10.05 4.57
N GLY A 12 -0.82 8.92 3.97
CA GLY A 12 0.08 8.89 2.83
C GLY A 12 -0.60 9.33 1.52
N PHE A 13 0.20 9.57 0.47
CA PHE A 13 -0.27 10.04 -0.84
C PHE A 13 -1.42 9.20 -1.43
N ILE A 14 -1.25 7.87 -1.49
CA ILE A 14 -2.28 6.98 -2.05
C ILE A 14 -3.49 6.92 -1.11
N GLY A 15 -3.27 6.74 0.20
CA GLY A 15 -4.33 6.65 1.20
C GLY A 15 -5.21 7.91 1.24
N TYR A 16 -4.60 9.08 1.19
CA TYR A 16 -5.31 10.37 1.16
C TYR A 16 -6.22 10.51 -0.08
N ASN A 17 -5.71 10.18 -1.27
CA ASN A 17 -6.50 10.26 -2.50
C ASN A 17 -7.63 9.22 -2.54
N LEU A 18 -7.36 8.00 -2.04
CA LEU A 18 -8.40 6.97 -1.89
C LEU A 18 -9.51 7.41 -0.93
N SER A 19 -9.14 8.00 0.22
CA SER A 19 -10.11 8.52 1.19
C SER A 19 -11.06 9.53 0.56
N ARG A 20 -10.52 10.49 -0.21
CA ARG A 20 -11.34 11.47 -0.95
C ARG A 20 -12.29 10.83 -1.94
N HIS A 21 -11.84 9.79 -2.63
CA HIS A 21 -12.66 9.08 -3.61
C HIS A 21 -13.76 8.25 -2.93
N LEU A 22 -13.44 7.52 -1.88
CA LEU A 22 -14.36 6.64 -1.18
C LEU A 22 -15.48 7.41 -0.43
N ILE A 23 -15.15 8.57 0.17
CA ILE A 23 -16.17 9.48 0.74
C ILE A 23 -17.18 9.92 -0.33
N LYS A 24 -16.71 10.30 -1.53
CA LYS A 24 -17.60 10.68 -2.64
C LYS A 24 -18.49 9.53 -3.11
N ASN A 25 -18.04 8.28 -2.92
CA ASN A 25 -18.81 7.08 -3.23
C ASN A 25 -19.60 6.54 -2.03
N ASN A 26 -19.94 7.42 -1.08
CA ASN A 26 -20.83 7.13 0.05
C ASN A 26 -20.34 6.00 0.98
N MET A 27 -19.02 5.80 1.09
CA MET A 27 -18.44 4.90 2.09
C MET A 27 -18.17 5.63 3.40
N GLU A 28 -18.16 4.91 4.51
CA GLU A 28 -17.69 5.39 5.80
C GLU A 28 -16.19 5.08 5.91
N VAL A 29 -15.37 6.13 5.85
CA VAL A 29 -13.91 6.00 5.69
C VAL A 29 -13.20 6.24 7.02
N TYR A 30 -12.30 5.34 7.35
CA TYR A 30 -11.39 5.40 8.47
C TYR A 30 -9.95 5.41 7.95
N CYS A 31 -9.14 6.38 8.39
CA CYS A 31 -7.70 6.44 8.11
C CYS A 31 -6.93 6.05 9.35
N PHE A 32 -6.13 5.01 9.24
CA PHE A 32 -5.20 4.57 10.28
C PHE A 32 -3.77 4.91 9.89
N ASP A 33 -3.11 5.72 10.70
CA ASP A 33 -1.72 6.15 10.49
C ASP A 33 -1.14 6.64 11.82
N MET A 34 0.18 6.80 11.92
CA MET A 34 0.84 7.36 13.10
C MET A 34 0.43 8.80 13.40
N SER A 35 0.05 9.55 12.36
CA SER A 35 -0.40 10.94 12.47
C SER A 35 -1.52 11.23 11.45
N LYS A 36 -2.29 12.27 11.73
CA LYS A 36 -3.25 12.79 10.75
C LYS A 36 -2.52 13.47 9.59
N PRO A 37 -3.15 13.53 8.39
CA PRO A 37 -2.60 14.30 7.28
C PRO A 37 -2.61 15.79 7.59
N VAL A 38 -1.75 16.56 6.94
CA VAL A 38 -1.69 18.04 7.10
C VAL A 38 -3.04 18.70 6.77
N HIS A 39 -3.75 18.17 5.81
CA HIS A 39 -5.08 18.63 5.43
C HIS A 39 -6.11 17.50 5.66
N GLU A 40 -6.92 17.63 6.69
CA GLU A 40 -7.97 16.66 6.98
C GLU A 40 -9.08 16.72 5.92
N ILE A 41 -9.65 15.57 5.61
CA ILE A 41 -10.78 15.43 4.67
C ILE A 41 -12.07 15.37 5.49
N ALA A 42 -13.01 16.25 5.19
CA ALA A 42 -14.31 16.24 5.85
C ALA A 42 -15.03 14.90 5.68
N GLY A 43 -15.53 14.33 6.78
CA GLY A 43 -16.23 13.05 6.80
C GLY A 43 -15.34 11.82 6.92
N VAL A 44 -14.01 11.98 6.99
CA VAL A 44 -13.07 10.87 7.29
C VAL A 44 -12.85 10.79 8.80
N ASN A 45 -12.90 9.58 9.34
CA ASN A 45 -12.57 9.25 10.72
C ASN A 45 -11.05 8.94 10.81
N TYR A 46 -10.31 9.67 11.63
CA TYR A 46 -8.88 9.46 11.79
C TYR A 46 -8.58 8.69 13.07
N ILE A 47 -7.89 7.57 12.95
CA ILE A 47 -7.38 6.74 14.04
C ILE A 47 -5.86 6.88 14.04
N CYS A 48 -5.30 7.53 15.06
CA CYS A 48 -3.86 7.62 15.22
C CYS A 48 -3.35 6.40 15.99
N GLY A 49 -2.43 5.66 15.37
CA GLY A 49 -1.85 4.46 15.96
C GLY A 49 -0.65 3.95 15.17
N ASP A 50 0.17 3.13 15.84
CA ASP A 50 1.29 2.45 15.19
C ASP A 50 0.81 1.14 14.56
N PHE A 51 1.04 0.96 13.27
CA PHE A 51 0.74 -0.29 12.55
C PHE A 51 1.45 -1.50 13.16
N PHE A 52 2.55 -1.29 13.85
CA PHE A 52 3.36 -2.34 14.48
C PHE A 52 2.96 -2.64 15.93
N ASP A 53 1.98 -1.92 16.47
CA ASP A 53 1.29 -2.26 17.73
C ASP A 53 0.06 -3.11 17.41
N ASP A 54 0.17 -4.41 17.72
CA ASP A 54 -0.87 -5.39 17.42
C ASP A 54 -2.22 -5.02 18.07
N TYR A 55 -2.21 -4.48 19.29
CA TYR A 55 -3.42 -4.09 20.02
C TYR A 55 -4.15 -2.94 19.34
N THR A 56 -3.44 -1.87 19.01
CA THR A 56 -4.03 -0.71 18.35
C THR A 56 -4.55 -1.06 16.94
N LEU A 57 -3.81 -1.93 16.23
CA LEU A 57 -4.22 -2.39 14.91
C LEU A 57 -5.50 -3.25 14.98
N GLU A 58 -5.56 -4.18 15.93
CA GLU A 58 -6.73 -5.06 16.11
C GLU A 58 -7.99 -4.27 16.44
N HIS A 59 -7.89 -3.27 17.33
CA HIS A 59 -8.99 -2.35 17.63
C HIS A 59 -9.42 -1.52 16.41
N ALA A 60 -8.48 -1.07 15.59
CA ALA A 60 -8.80 -0.32 14.38
C ALA A 60 -9.55 -1.16 13.33
N LEU A 61 -9.39 -2.48 13.36
CA LEU A 61 -10.08 -3.42 12.46
C LEU A 61 -11.52 -3.73 12.89
N GLU A 62 -11.89 -3.49 14.14
CA GLU A 62 -13.20 -3.87 14.68
C GLU A 62 -14.36 -3.25 13.88
N GLY A 63 -15.24 -4.12 13.41
CA GLY A 63 -16.45 -3.71 12.68
C GLY A 63 -16.19 -3.14 11.28
N MET A 64 -15.00 -3.28 10.71
CA MET A 64 -14.70 -2.88 9.35
C MET A 64 -15.20 -3.93 8.33
N ASP A 65 -15.77 -3.46 7.21
CA ASP A 65 -16.14 -4.33 6.09
C ASP A 65 -14.93 -4.58 5.18
N TYR A 66 -14.10 -3.55 5.00
CA TYR A 66 -12.96 -3.55 4.08
C TYR A 66 -11.72 -2.92 4.70
N VAL A 67 -10.57 -3.41 4.27
CA VAL A 67 -9.26 -2.81 4.58
C VAL A 67 -8.52 -2.53 3.28
N VAL A 68 -7.89 -1.38 3.17
CA VAL A 68 -6.89 -1.08 2.15
C VAL A 68 -5.54 -0.93 2.84
N HIS A 69 -4.60 -1.84 2.56
CA HIS A 69 -3.25 -1.78 3.13
C HIS A 69 -2.32 -1.04 2.16
N ALA A 70 -2.08 0.24 2.45
CA ALA A 70 -1.28 1.15 1.64
C ALA A 70 0.05 1.58 2.31
N LEU A 71 0.36 1.03 3.50
CA LEU A 71 1.57 1.36 4.24
C LEU A 71 2.76 0.52 3.76
N SER A 72 3.94 1.13 3.73
CA SER A 72 5.24 0.46 3.65
C SER A 72 6.29 1.33 4.32
N THR A 73 7.22 0.72 5.07
CA THR A 73 8.32 1.42 5.75
C THR A 73 9.53 1.64 4.85
N VAL A 74 9.58 0.92 3.73
CA VAL A 74 10.62 1.04 2.70
C VAL A 74 10.00 1.35 1.33
N ASN A 75 10.83 1.88 0.44
CA ASN A 75 10.46 2.19 -0.94
C ASN A 75 11.56 1.70 -1.91
N PRO A 76 11.34 1.73 -3.23
CA PRO A 76 12.34 1.26 -4.19
C PRO A 76 13.71 1.93 -4.07
N GLY A 77 13.74 3.23 -3.68
CA GLY A 77 14.99 4.00 -3.61
C GLY A 77 15.85 3.71 -2.37
N ASN A 78 15.24 3.27 -1.25
CA ASN A 78 15.96 3.06 0.01
C ASN A 78 16.01 1.60 0.48
N SER A 79 15.31 0.69 -0.19
CA SER A 79 15.14 -0.69 0.28
C SER A 79 16.43 -1.51 0.27
N ASN A 80 17.40 -1.18 -0.57
CA ASN A 80 18.65 -1.92 -0.62
C ASN A 80 19.59 -1.56 0.56
N GLU A 81 19.46 -0.34 1.10
CA GLU A 81 20.17 0.08 2.31
C GLU A 81 19.42 -0.38 3.58
N LYS A 82 18.10 -0.31 3.56
CA LYS A 82 17.22 -0.65 4.68
C LYS A 82 16.54 -2.02 4.50
N TYR A 83 17.25 -3.00 3.91
CA TYR A 83 16.62 -4.26 3.49
C TYR A 83 15.98 -5.03 4.66
N LEU A 84 16.62 -5.12 5.82
CA LEU A 84 16.05 -5.79 6.99
C LEU A 84 14.73 -5.17 7.44
N GLN A 85 14.61 -3.84 7.39
CA GLN A 85 13.39 -3.14 7.82
C GLN A 85 12.15 -3.61 7.04
N GLY A 86 12.29 -3.86 5.72
CA GLY A 86 11.19 -4.38 4.91
C GLY A 86 10.75 -5.79 5.33
N TYR A 87 11.71 -6.67 5.63
CA TYR A 87 11.39 -8.03 6.04
C TYR A 87 10.89 -8.11 7.48
N GLU A 88 11.58 -7.49 8.42
CA GLU A 88 11.25 -7.57 9.84
C GLU A 88 9.96 -6.81 10.17
N ARG A 89 9.71 -5.69 9.53
CA ARG A 89 8.54 -4.85 9.80
C ARG A 89 7.42 -5.11 8.80
N ASP A 90 7.60 -4.74 7.54
CA ASP A 90 6.49 -4.77 6.57
C ASP A 90 5.97 -6.19 6.33
N PHE A 91 6.87 -7.18 6.10
CA PHE A 91 6.47 -8.54 5.80
C PHE A 91 5.86 -9.23 7.03
N ILE A 92 6.52 -9.19 8.18
CA ILE A 92 6.03 -9.86 9.39
C ILE A 92 4.70 -9.25 9.85
N GLN A 93 4.61 -7.92 9.92
CA GLN A 93 3.37 -7.28 10.38
C GLN A 93 2.22 -7.46 9.40
N THR A 94 2.48 -7.44 8.09
CA THR A 94 1.43 -7.75 7.10
C THR A 94 0.96 -9.21 7.20
N THR A 95 1.86 -10.14 7.55
CA THR A 95 1.47 -11.54 7.80
C THR A 95 0.52 -11.64 9.00
N LYS A 96 0.79 -10.93 10.11
CA LYS A 96 -0.13 -10.84 11.25
C LYS A 96 -1.46 -10.19 10.85
N LEU A 97 -1.42 -9.11 10.08
CA LEU A 97 -2.63 -8.47 9.55
C LEU A 97 -3.47 -9.47 8.74
N CYS A 98 -2.87 -10.29 7.88
CA CYS A 98 -3.60 -11.34 7.15
C CYS A 98 -4.33 -12.31 8.09
N LYS A 99 -3.72 -12.68 9.22
CA LYS A 99 -4.37 -13.51 10.23
C LYS A 99 -5.56 -12.77 10.88
N MET A 100 -5.39 -11.52 11.32
CA MET A 100 -6.47 -10.70 11.91
C MET A 100 -7.64 -10.53 10.93
N ILE A 101 -7.37 -10.23 9.65
CA ILE A 101 -8.36 -10.12 8.57
C ILE A 101 -9.15 -11.43 8.39
N THR A 102 -8.43 -12.56 8.46
CA THR A 102 -9.05 -13.89 8.35
C THR A 102 -10.00 -14.17 9.51
N ASP A 103 -9.55 -13.92 10.73
CA ASP A 103 -10.33 -14.20 11.95
C ASP A 103 -11.59 -13.33 12.04
N GLN A 104 -11.49 -12.07 11.65
CA GLN A 104 -12.60 -11.12 11.64
C GLN A 104 -13.44 -11.16 10.35
N LYS A 105 -13.08 -12.00 9.36
CA LYS A 105 -13.76 -12.15 8.06
C LYS A 105 -13.87 -10.83 7.27
N ILE A 106 -12.88 -9.97 7.39
CA ILE A 106 -12.79 -8.69 6.68
C ILE A 106 -12.23 -8.95 5.27
N ARG A 107 -12.65 -8.16 4.29
CA ARG A 107 -12.05 -8.16 2.95
C ARG A 107 -10.91 -7.16 2.89
N MET A 108 -9.80 -7.52 2.25
CA MET A 108 -8.65 -6.62 2.15
C MET A 108 -8.19 -6.44 0.70
N ILE A 109 -7.70 -5.25 0.40
CA ILE A 109 -6.88 -4.97 -0.77
C ILE A 109 -5.48 -4.63 -0.28
N PHE A 110 -4.49 -5.41 -0.69
CA PHE A 110 -3.08 -5.14 -0.46
C PHE A 110 -2.48 -4.40 -1.65
N LEU A 111 -1.88 -3.23 -1.42
CA LEU A 111 -1.18 -2.49 -2.46
C LEU A 111 0.25 -3.03 -2.62
N SER A 112 0.43 -3.86 -3.63
CA SER A 112 1.72 -4.33 -4.12
C SER A 112 2.30 -3.35 -5.14
N SER A 113 3.33 -3.74 -5.88
CA SER A 113 4.03 -2.86 -6.81
C SER A 113 4.20 -3.49 -8.20
N GLY A 114 3.49 -2.97 -9.19
CA GLY A 114 3.71 -3.34 -10.59
C GLY A 114 5.05 -2.84 -11.15
N GLY A 115 5.62 -1.78 -10.57
CA GLY A 115 6.91 -1.24 -11.02
C GLY A 115 8.14 -1.99 -10.52
N THR A 116 8.01 -2.92 -9.54
CA THR A 116 9.19 -3.56 -8.92
C THR A 116 9.12 -5.08 -8.80
N VAL A 117 7.91 -5.67 -8.72
CA VAL A 117 7.79 -7.13 -8.52
C VAL A 117 8.18 -7.93 -9.76
N TYR A 118 7.99 -7.38 -10.95
CA TYR A 118 8.31 -8.08 -12.19
C TYR A 118 9.81 -8.03 -12.55
N GLY A 119 10.56 -7.04 -12.04
CA GLY A 119 11.94 -6.79 -12.44
C GLY A 119 12.06 -6.40 -13.92
N ASN A 120 13.19 -6.70 -14.52
CA ASN A 120 13.43 -6.44 -15.95
C ASN A 120 12.82 -7.56 -16.80
N GLN A 121 11.78 -7.26 -17.54
CA GLN A 121 11.15 -8.19 -18.49
C GLN A 121 11.54 -7.82 -19.92
N GLU A 122 11.83 -8.84 -20.73
CA GLU A 122 12.18 -8.67 -22.16
C GLU A 122 10.95 -8.32 -23.00
N ILE A 123 9.77 -8.84 -22.61
CA ILE A 123 8.51 -8.62 -23.34
C ILE A 123 7.73 -7.45 -22.74
N GLN A 124 7.35 -6.51 -23.57
CA GLN A 124 6.54 -5.34 -23.21
C GLN A 124 5.29 -5.25 -24.12
N PRO A 125 4.13 -4.81 -23.60
CA PRO A 125 3.86 -4.48 -22.19
C PRO A 125 3.86 -5.73 -21.29
N ILE A 126 4.25 -5.55 -20.01
CA ILE A 126 4.25 -6.64 -19.02
C ILE A 126 2.81 -7.01 -18.68
N VAL A 127 2.47 -8.28 -18.81
CA VAL A 127 1.16 -8.82 -18.45
C VAL A 127 1.13 -9.27 -16.97
N GLU A 128 -0.05 -9.36 -16.36
CA GLU A 128 -0.18 -9.63 -14.92
C GLU A 128 0.31 -11.03 -14.49
N ASP A 129 0.29 -11.99 -15.38
CA ASP A 129 0.76 -13.36 -15.17
C ASP A 129 2.25 -13.58 -15.51
N ALA A 130 2.96 -12.52 -15.95
CA ALA A 130 4.39 -12.59 -16.15
C ALA A 130 5.10 -12.99 -14.85
N LEU A 131 6.13 -13.84 -14.98
CA LEU A 131 6.87 -14.37 -13.82
C LEU A 131 7.56 -13.25 -13.05
N PRO A 132 7.24 -13.05 -11.76
CA PRO A 132 7.89 -12.03 -10.94
C PRO A 132 9.36 -12.35 -10.72
N ARG A 133 10.23 -11.36 -10.96
CA ARG A 133 11.70 -11.45 -10.76
C ARG A 133 12.22 -10.13 -10.19
N PRO A 134 11.86 -9.77 -8.94
CA PRO A 134 12.25 -8.49 -8.34
C PRO A 134 13.76 -8.34 -8.25
N ILE A 135 14.26 -7.14 -8.55
CA ILE A 135 15.70 -6.81 -8.56
C ILE A 135 16.11 -5.92 -7.39
N ASN A 136 15.19 -5.59 -6.50
CA ASN A 136 15.47 -4.87 -5.25
C ASN A 136 14.68 -5.46 -4.08
N HIS A 137 15.11 -5.15 -2.85
CA HIS A 137 14.49 -5.71 -1.65
C HIS A 137 13.03 -5.27 -1.46
N TYR A 138 12.65 -4.06 -1.88
CA TYR A 138 11.25 -3.63 -1.83
C TYR A 138 10.35 -4.53 -2.68
N GLY A 139 10.71 -4.77 -3.94
CA GLY A 139 9.96 -5.67 -4.81
C GLY A 139 9.89 -7.09 -4.27
N ASN A 140 11.00 -7.59 -3.69
CA ASN A 140 11.04 -8.92 -3.09
C ASN A 140 10.15 -9.02 -1.84
N VAL A 141 10.16 -8.03 -0.95
CA VAL A 141 9.25 -7.97 0.21
C VAL A 141 7.79 -7.96 -0.25
N LYS A 142 7.43 -7.14 -1.26
CA LYS A 142 6.08 -7.15 -1.83
C LYS A 142 5.70 -8.53 -2.37
N LEU A 143 6.58 -9.20 -3.09
CA LEU A 143 6.36 -10.56 -3.60
C LEU A 143 6.22 -11.61 -2.48
N CYS A 144 7.01 -11.53 -1.42
CA CYS A 144 6.85 -12.40 -0.24
C CYS A 144 5.47 -12.23 0.39
N ILE A 145 5.01 -10.98 0.55
CA ILE A 145 3.65 -10.68 1.06
C ILE A 145 2.59 -11.24 0.11
N GLU A 146 2.72 -11.07 -1.21
CA GLU A 146 1.78 -11.63 -2.18
C GLU A 146 1.66 -13.15 -2.05
N ASN A 147 2.78 -13.86 -1.91
CA ASN A 147 2.78 -15.32 -1.74
C ASN A 147 2.10 -15.73 -0.42
N THR A 148 2.35 -14.98 0.67
CA THR A 148 1.67 -15.19 1.95
C THR A 148 0.16 -14.97 1.81
N ILE A 149 -0.28 -13.91 1.14
CA ILE A 149 -1.70 -13.63 0.87
C ILE A 149 -2.34 -14.77 0.07
N ARG A 150 -1.67 -15.29 -0.96
CA ARG A 150 -2.17 -16.45 -1.74
C ARG A 150 -2.35 -17.68 -0.86
N THR A 151 -1.44 -17.91 0.10
CA THR A 151 -1.54 -19.00 1.06
C THR A 151 -2.77 -18.82 1.96
N PHE A 152 -3.00 -17.65 2.53
CA PHE A 152 -4.20 -17.35 3.33
C PHE A 152 -5.49 -17.51 2.52
N ASN A 153 -5.52 -17.00 1.28
CA ASN A 153 -6.67 -17.13 0.39
C ASN A 153 -6.99 -18.61 0.10
N TYR A 154 -5.97 -19.43 -0.10
CA TYR A 154 -6.16 -20.86 -0.37
C TYR A 154 -6.61 -21.64 0.87
N GLN A 155 -5.92 -21.45 2.00
CA GLN A 155 -6.17 -22.24 3.23
C GLN A 155 -7.43 -21.82 3.98
N ALA A 156 -7.71 -20.53 4.08
CA ALA A 156 -8.79 -19.97 4.87
C ALA A 156 -9.95 -19.41 4.02
N HIS A 157 -9.89 -19.56 2.70
CA HIS A 157 -10.88 -19.02 1.76
C HIS A 157 -11.13 -17.51 1.96
N THR A 158 -10.09 -16.79 2.37
CA THR A 158 -10.15 -15.32 2.50
C THR A 158 -10.29 -14.67 1.12
N LYS A 159 -10.67 -13.38 1.13
CA LYS A 159 -10.81 -12.59 -0.11
C LYS A 159 -9.89 -11.39 -0.05
N ILE A 160 -8.60 -11.65 0.06
CA ILE A 160 -7.57 -10.61 0.02
C ILE A 160 -7.14 -10.44 -1.44
N LEU A 161 -7.37 -9.26 -1.97
CA LEU A 161 -7.01 -8.90 -3.35
C LEU A 161 -5.63 -8.25 -3.36
N ILE A 162 -4.81 -8.62 -4.35
CA ILE A 162 -3.48 -8.04 -4.57
C ILE A 162 -3.60 -7.04 -5.73
N ALA A 163 -3.30 -5.76 -5.46
CA ALA A 163 -3.28 -4.72 -6.47
C ALA A 163 -1.82 -4.29 -6.74
N ARG A 164 -1.26 -4.66 -7.87
CA ARG A 164 0.09 -4.27 -8.31
C ARG A 164 0.06 -2.88 -8.93
N ILE A 165 0.20 -1.86 -8.09
CA ILE A 165 0.20 -0.46 -8.52
C ILE A 165 1.51 -0.18 -9.28
N SER A 166 1.41 0.38 -10.51
CA SER A 166 2.60 0.67 -11.32
C SER A 166 3.25 2.00 -10.91
N ASN A 167 2.80 3.11 -11.47
CA ASN A 167 3.36 4.45 -11.20
C ASN A 167 2.25 5.42 -10.81
N PRO A 168 1.80 5.42 -9.56
CA PRO A 168 0.79 6.38 -9.10
C PRO A 168 1.38 7.80 -9.14
N TYR A 169 0.60 8.74 -9.65
CA TYR A 169 0.93 10.17 -9.70
C TYR A 169 -0.31 11.01 -9.46
N GLY A 170 -0.11 12.25 -9.02
CA GLY A 170 -1.22 13.17 -8.84
C GLY A 170 -1.10 14.10 -7.64
N PRO A 171 -2.19 14.79 -7.25
CA PRO A 171 -2.18 15.79 -6.19
C PRO A 171 -1.76 15.21 -4.84
N GLY A 172 -0.85 15.92 -4.14
CA GLY A 172 -0.37 15.52 -2.81
C GLY A 172 0.79 14.55 -2.83
N GLN A 173 1.33 14.20 -4.01
CA GLN A 173 2.56 13.43 -4.08
C GLN A 173 3.75 14.28 -3.58
N ASP A 174 4.55 13.71 -2.69
CA ASP A 174 5.75 14.38 -2.19
C ASP A 174 6.89 14.29 -3.21
N PHE A 175 7.11 15.38 -3.91
CA PHE A 175 8.14 15.50 -4.92
C PHE A 175 9.58 15.35 -4.41
N ASN A 176 9.81 15.40 -3.10
CA ASN A 176 11.15 15.30 -2.52
C ASN A 176 11.55 13.84 -2.25
N LYS A 177 10.60 12.91 -2.28
CA LYS A 177 10.88 11.48 -2.02
C LYS A 177 11.61 10.77 -3.16
N GLY A 178 11.76 11.42 -4.34
CA GLY A 178 12.49 10.85 -5.48
C GLY A 178 11.89 9.55 -6.04
N VAL A 179 10.59 9.31 -5.77
CA VAL A 179 9.88 8.10 -6.19
C VAL A 179 8.81 8.45 -7.21
N GLY A 180 8.82 7.75 -8.34
CA GLY A 180 7.84 7.94 -9.40
C GLY A 180 8.43 8.56 -10.66
N PHE A 181 8.41 7.81 -11.77
CA PHE A 181 8.95 8.24 -13.06
C PHE A 181 8.26 9.52 -13.58
N ILE A 182 6.92 9.56 -13.53
CA ILE A 182 6.15 10.69 -14.08
C ILE A 182 6.51 12.00 -13.38
N ASP A 183 6.65 11.95 -12.06
CA ASP A 183 7.03 13.08 -11.22
C ASP A 183 8.44 13.58 -11.54
N ALA A 184 9.39 12.63 -11.66
CA ALA A 184 10.76 12.96 -12.02
C ALA A 184 10.84 13.58 -13.42
N ALA A 185 10.08 13.05 -14.38
CA ALA A 185 10.01 13.58 -15.75
C ALA A 185 9.43 14.99 -15.79
N ILE A 186 8.33 15.26 -15.08
CA ILE A 186 7.72 16.59 -14.97
C ILE A 186 8.72 17.60 -14.38
N LYS A 187 9.42 17.24 -13.29
CA LYS A 187 10.42 18.12 -12.68
C LYS A 187 11.56 18.45 -13.62
N LYS A 188 12.14 17.43 -14.27
CA LYS A 188 13.22 17.62 -15.23
C LYS A 188 12.76 18.54 -16.38
N THR A 189 11.55 18.33 -16.90
CA THR A 189 10.97 19.17 -17.96
C THR A 189 10.85 20.63 -17.51
N ILE A 190 10.31 20.89 -16.30
CA ILE A 190 10.15 22.25 -15.75
C ILE A 190 11.52 22.95 -15.59
N ARG A 191 12.57 22.19 -15.26
CA ARG A 191 13.94 22.70 -15.08
C ARG A 191 14.74 22.78 -16.38
N GLY A 192 14.20 22.33 -17.51
CA GLY A 192 14.93 22.24 -18.78
C GLY A 192 16.03 21.15 -18.76
N GLU A 193 15.94 20.20 -17.85
CA GLU A 193 16.87 19.07 -17.71
C GLU A 193 16.50 17.93 -18.66
N LYS A 194 17.51 17.19 -19.14
CA LYS A 194 17.28 16.02 -20.01
C LYS A 194 16.63 14.87 -19.23
N ILE A 195 15.61 14.26 -19.81
CA ILE A 195 14.97 13.05 -19.29
C ILE A 195 15.75 11.85 -19.83
N GLU A 196 16.46 11.16 -18.96
CA GLU A 196 17.19 9.92 -19.26
C GLU A 196 16.50 8.74 -18.60
#